data_0aab81b6877703e3863c46b51b620d92
#
_entry.id   0aab81b6877703e3863c46b51b620d92
#
_cell.length_a   1.000
_cell.length_b   1.000
_cell.length_c   1.000
_cell.angle_alpha   90.00
_cell.angle_beta   90.00
_cell.angle_gamma   90.00
#
_symmetry.space_group_name_H-M   'P 1'
#
loop_
_entity.id
_entity.type
_entity.pdbx_description
1 polymer ?
#
loop_
_entity_poly.entity_id
_entity_poly.type
_entity_poly.pdbx_seq_one_letter_code
_entity_poly.pdbx_strand_id
1 'polypeptide(L)'
;MFAIIAVSVGFGAGLFRFGWLDSPITPVLPILLFVFPSLLEEAFFRGVLIPRNILASGHAKAAWSVAVSTLVFVVWHPLNALAFNPTAIPLFLNPWFLVIVGAMGVTCGYAYVLSRSIWVPVIIHWAAVTVWVLFLGGRNLVLEL
;
A
#
# COMPACT_ATOMS: atom_id res chain seq x y z
N MET A 1 -0.26 -9.12 11.25
CA MET A 1 -0.95 -7.89 11.72
C MET A 1 -1.65 -7.16 10.57
N PHE A 2 -0.94 -6.75 9.50
CA PHE A 2 -1.53 -6.04 8.36
C PHE A 2 -2.79 -6.73 7.79
N ALA A 3 -2.70 -8.01 7.40
CA ALA A 3 -3.82 -8.74 6.79
C ALA A 3 -5.09 -8.75 7.68
N ILE A 4 -4.93 -8.88 9.00
CA ILE A 4 -6.06 -8.85 9.93
C ILE A 4 -6.73 -7.46 9.91
N ILE A 5 -5.94 -6.38 9.99
CA ILE A 5 -6.45 -5.00 9.93
C ILE A 5 -7.14 -4.76 8.58
N ALA A 6 -6.46 -5.10 7.47
CA ALA A 6 -6.99 -4.86 6.13
C ALA A 6 -8.31 -5.60 5.88
N VAL A 7 -8.39 -6.87 6.28
CA VAL A 7 -9.61 -7.68 6.12
C VAL A 7 -10.74 -7.15 7.01
N SER A 8 -10.46 -6.92 8.30
CA SER A 8 -11.49 -6.44 9.23
C SER A 8 -12.03 -5.07 8.85
N VAL A 9 -11.13 -4.12 8.54
CA VAL A 9 -11.53 -2.76 8.15
C VAL A 9 -12.14 -2.76 6.76
N GLY A 10 -11.55 -3.49 5.79
CA GLY A 10 -11.98 -3.51 4.40
C GLY A 10 -13.41 -4.04 4.24
N PHE A 11 -13.73 -5.17 4.88
CA PHE A 11 -15.09 -5.70 4.86
C PHE A 11 -16.04 -4.91 5.77
N GLY A 12 -15.59 -4.49 6.97
CA GLY A 12 -16.41 -3.73 7.91
C GLY A 12 -16.84 -2.36 7.37
N ALA A 13 -16.00 -1.71 6.59
CA ALA A 13 -16.29 -0.43 5.94
C ALA A 13 -16.91 -0.56 4.54
N GLY A 14 -17.15 -1.79 4.05
CA GLY A 14 -17.70 -2.02 2.71
C GLY A 14 -16.73 -1.72 1.55
N LEU A 15 -15.43 -1.60 1.86
CA LEU A 15 -14.39 -1.35 0.85
C LEU A 15 -13.98 -2.63 0.11
N PHE A 16 -14.21 -3.79 0.71
CA PHE A 16 -13.88 -5.08 0.13
C PHE A 16 -15.15 -5.85 -0.18
N ARG A 17 -15.17 -6.46 -1.38
CA ARG A 17 -16.21 -7.37 -1.84
C ARG A 17 -15.55 -8.55 -2.52
N PHE A 18 -15.94 -9.77 -2.16
CA PHE A 18 -15.46 -10.93 -2.89
C PHE A 18 -15.95 -10.89 -4.33
N GLY A 19 -15.04 -11.09 -5.26
CA GLY A 19 -15.34 -11.16 -6.67
C GLY A 19 -14.06 -11.32 -7.49
N TRP A 20 -14.17 -11.98 -8.62
CA TRP A 20 -13.08 -12.07 -9.59
C TRP A 20 -13.17 -10.90 -10.57
N LEU A 21 -12.04 -10.24 -10.83
CA LEU A 21 -11.97 -9.23 -11.86
C LEU A 21 -11.92 -9.90 -13.25
N ASP A 22 -13.05 -9.90 -13.94
CA ASP A 22 -13.14 -10.38 -15.31
C ASP A 22 -12.89 -9.23 -16.28
N SER A 23 -11.68 -9.17 -16.83
CA SER A 23 -11.25 -8.12 -17.76
C SER A 23 -10.14 -8.65 -18.66
N PRO A 24 -10.07 -8.23 -19.94
CA PRO A 24 -8.97 -8.60 -20.83
C PRO A 24 -7.57 -8.27 -20.32
N ILE A 25 -7.45 -7.28 -19.42
CA ILE A 25 -6.18 -6.86 -18.82
C ILE A 25 -5.80 -7.70 -17.59
N THR A 26 -6.72 -8.50 -17.03
CA THR A 26 -6.50 -9.28 -15.80
C THR A 26 -5.21 -10.11 -15.81
N PRO A 27 -4.81 -10.81 -16.90
CA PRO A 27 -3.58 -11.59 -16.90
C PRO A 27 -2.30 -10.75 -16.79
N VAL A 28 -2.36 -9.47 -17.20
CA VAL A 28 -1.20 -8.56 -17.19
C VAL A 28 -1.13 -7.73 -15.93
N LEU A 29 -2.25 -7.57 -15.22
CA LEU A 29 -2.34 -6.73 -14.01
C LEU A 29 -1.31 -7.05 -12.94
N PRO A 30 -1.01 -8.31 -12.59
CA PRO A 30 0.01 -8.59 -11.58
C PRO A 30 1.38 -8.01 -11.94
N ILE A 31 1.76 -8.03 -13.21
CA ILE A 31 3.03 -7.46 -13.68
C ILE A 31 2.99 -5.93 -13.58
N LEU A 32 1.90 -5.31 -14.00
CA LEU A 32 1.74 -3.86 -13.91
C LEU A 32 1.73 -3.40 -12.45
N LEU A 33 1.00 -4.10 -11.57
CA LEU A 33 0.92 -3.80 -10.14
C LEU A 33 2.26 -4.04 -9.42
N PHE A 34 3.12 -4.91 -9.95
CA PHE A 34 4.47 -5.09 -9.44
C PHE A 34 5.31 -3.85 -9.67
N VAL A 35 5.29 -3.31 -10.90
CA VAL A 35 6.08 -2.11 -11.23
C VAL A 35 5.46 -0.87 -10.59
N PHE A 36 4.17 -0.66 -10.80
CA PHE A 36 3.41 0.43 -10.22
C PHE A 36 2.07 -0.09 -9.68
N PRO A 37 1.77 0.13 -8.39
CA PRO A 37 2.47 1.03 -7.45
C PRO A 37 3.67 0.39 -6.73
N SER A 38 3.75 -0.95 -6.63
CA SER A 38 4.50 -1.62 -5.57
C SER A 38 6.00 -1.32 -5.58
N LEU A 39 6.69 -1.51 -6.71
CA LEU A 39 8.14 -1.26 -6.77
C LEU A 39 8.47 0.23 -6.63
N LEU A 40 7.77 1.09 -7.36
CA LEU A 40 8.09 2.53 -7.38
C LEU A 40 7.77 3.19 -6.04
N GLU A 41 6.64 2.85 -5.43
CA GLU A 41 6.29 3.40 -4.12
C GLU A 41 7.20 2.88 -3.02
N GLU A 42 7.50 1.58 -2.97
CA GLU A 42 8.43 1.07 -1.96
C GLU A 42 9.85 1.60 -2.14
N ALA A 43 10.33 1.74 -3.40
CA ALA A 43 11.63 2.35 -3.67
C ALA A 43 11.71 3.78 -3.13
N PHE A 44 10.66 4.57 -3.30
CA PHE A 44 10.62 5.92 -2.77
C PHE A 44 10.42 5.96 -1.26
N PHE A 45 9.31 5.39 -0.74
CA PHE A 45 8.94 5.55 0.67
C PHE A 45 9.88 4.80 1.61
N ARG A 46 10.46 3.67 1.21
CA ARG A 46 11.39 2.89 2.05
C ARG A 46 12.83 3.07 1.61
N GLY A 47 13.09 2.95 0.31
CA GLY A 47 14.46 3.05 -0.21
C GLY A 47 15.09 4.43 -0.05
N VAL A 48 14.30 5.51 -0.21
CA VAL A 48 14.79 6.89 -0.09
C VAL A 48 14.59 7.44 1.33
N LEU A 49 13.40 7.26 1.93
CA LEU A 49 13.06 7.93 3.19
C LEU A 49 13.57 7.21 4.44
N ILE A 50 13.87 5.90 4.36
CA ILE A 50 14.37 5.14 5.51
C ILE A 50 15.83 4.74 5.26
N PRO A 51 16.80 5.24 6.06
CA PRO A 51 18.20 4.84 5.93
C PRO A 51 18.36 3.31 6.12
N ARG A 52 19.09 2.65 5.21
CA ARG A 52 19.22 1.20 5.17
C ARG A 52 19.72 0.58 6.50
N ASN A 53 20.58 1.30 7.23
CA ASN A 53 21.16 0.83 8.47
C ASN A 53 20.58 1.53 9.71
N ILE A 54 19.36 2.07 9.61
CA ILE A 54 18.75 2.87 10.68
C ILE A 54 18.67 2.14 12.02
N LEU A 55 18.51 0.81 12.01
CA LEU A 55 18.44 0.01 13.21
C LEU A 55 19.75 0.05 14.03
N ALA A 56 20.89 0.22 13.38
CA ALA A 56 22.18 0.42 14.07
C ALA A 56 22.22 1.74 14.85
N SER A 57 21.37 2.71 14.52
CA SER A 57 21.20 3.99 15.23
C SER A 57 20.23 3.90 16.40
N GLY A 58 19.65 2.73 16.67
CA GLY A 58 18.73 2.43 17.76
C GLY A 58 17.26 2.29 17.34
N HIS A 59 16.53 1.51 18.13
CA HIS A 59 15.12 1.17 17.85
C HIS A 59 14.21 2.40 17.80
N ALA A 60 14.42 3.39 18.64
CA ALA A 60 13.62 4.63 18.63
C ALA A 60 13.76 5.40 17.32
N LYS A 61 14.98 5.53 16.80
CA LYS A 61 15.22 6.19 15.50
C LYS A 61 14.63 5.39 14.35
N ALA A 62 14.73 4.07 14.39
CA ALA A 62 14.11 3.20 13.40
C ALA A 62 12.59 3.34 13.40
N ALA A 63 11.95 3.29 14.57
CA ALA A 63 10.51 3.48 14.72
C ALA A 63 10.05 4.86 14.22
N TRP A 64 10.80 5.92 14.54
CA TRP A 64 10.52 7.27 14.05
C TRP A 64 10.62 7.37 12.52
N SER A 65 11.67 6.78 11.91
CA SER A 65 11.81 6.77 10.44
C SER A 65 10.67 6.01 9.77
N VAL A 66 10.24 4.88 10.35
CA VAL A 66 9.07 4.15 9.85
C VAL A 66 7.80 4.99 9.99
N ALA A 67 7.60 5.66 11.12
CA ALA A 67 6.43 6.51 11.34
C ALA A 67 6.36 7.67 10.35
N VAL A 68 7.46 8.38 10.12
CA VAL A 68 7.55 9.48 9.14
C VAL A 68 7.29 8.97 7.73
N SER A 69 7.97 7.89 7.31
CA SER A 69 7.76 7.28 6.00
C SER A 69 6.30 6.85 5.79
N THR A 70 5.68 6.25 6.81
CA THR A 70 4.27 5.86 6.78
C THR A 70 3.35 7.06 6.66
N LEU A 71 3.60 8.13 7.41
CA LEU A 71 2.79 9.35 7.32
C LEU A 71 2.85 9.95 5.92
N VAL A 72 4.04 10.07 5.34
CA VAL A 72 4.21 10.57 3.96
C VAL A 72 3.51 9.66 2.96
N PHE A 73 3.59 8.35 3.14
CA PHE A 73 2.89 7.36 2.32
C PHE A 73 1.36 7.50 2.40
N VAL A 74 0.80 7.69 3.59
CA VAL A 74 -0.64 7.92 3.78
C VAL A 74 -1.09 9.22 3.12
N VAL A 75 -0.34 10.32 3.31
CA VAL A 75 -0.64 11.64 2.72
C VAL A 75 -0.52 11.63 1.19
N TRP A 76 0.36 10.80 0.65
CA TRP A 76 0.51 10.62 -0.79
C TRP A 76 -0.79 10.21 -1.49
N HIS A 77 -1.62 9.35 -0.89
CA HIS A 77 -2.85 8.86 -1.50
C HIS A 77 -3.86 9.97 -1.79
N PRO A 78 -4.29 10.80 -0.80
CA PRO A 78 -5.15 11.94 -1.10
C PRO A 78 -4.49 12.95 -2.06
N LEU A 79 -3.20 13.21 -1.95
CA LEU A 79 -2.51 14.11 -2.88
C LEU A 79 -2.51 13.55 -4.31
N ASN A 80 -2.27 12.25 -4.46
CA ASN A 80 -2.32 11.58 -5.76
C ASN A 80 -3.72 11.70 -6.39
N ALA A 81 -4.77 11.44 -5.60
CA ALA A 81 -6.14 11.56 -6.09
C ALA A 81 -6.48 12.98 -6.53
N LEU A 82 -6.11 13.97 -5.74
CA LEU A 82 -6.44 15.37 -6.02
C LEU A 82 -5.64 15.96 -7.18
N ALA A 83 -4.39 15.52 -7.37
CA ALA A 83 -3.49 16.12 -8.36
C ALA A 83 -3.42 15.34 -9.67
N PHE A 84 -3.51 14.01 -9.63
CA PHE A 84 -3.18 13.15 -10.77
C PHE A 84 -4.26 12.14 -11.15
N ASN A 85 -5.10 11.70 -10.19
CA ASN A 85 -6.08 10.64 -10.43
C ASN A 85 -7.44 10.96 -9.77
N PRO A 86 -8.24 11.88 -10.34
CA PRO A 86 -9.52 12.28 -9.77
C PRO A 86 -10.52 11.13 -9.59
N THR A 87 -10.44 10.08 -10.40
CA THR A 87 -11.32 8.91 -10.27
C THR A 87 -11.07 8.12 -8.97
N ALA A 88 -9.90 8.26 -8.36
CA ALA A 88 -9.57 7.63 -7.09
C ALA A 88 -10.02 8.44 -5.86
N ILE A 89 -10.56 9.65 -6.02
CA ILE A 89 -10.97 10.53 -4.92
C ILE A 89 -11.88 9.82 -3.90
N PRO A 90 -12.97 9.12 -4.30
CA PRO A 90 -13.87 8.48 -3.34
C PRO A 90 -13.17 7.43 -2.46
N LEU A 91 -12.15 6.77 -3.00
CA LEU A 91 -11.39 5.76 -2.28
C LEU A 91 -10.25 6.38 -1.47
N PHE A 92 -9.39 7.20 -2.11
CA PHE A 92 -8.17 7.72 -1.51
C PHE A 92 -8.39 8.80 -0.45
N LEU A 93 -9.59 9.38 -0.39
CA LEU A 93 -10.02 10.24 0.71
C LEU A 93 -10.85 9.50 1.76
N ASN A 94 -11.16 8.21 1.57
CA ASN A 94 -11.90 7.44 2.54
C ASN A 94 -11.02 7.15 3.78
N PRO A 95 -11.44 7.53 5.00
CA PRO A 95 -10.62 7.37 6.19
C PRO A 95 -10.30 5.91 6.51
N TRP A 96 -11.22 4.98 6.24
CA TRP A 96 -11.00 3.56 6.46
C TRP A 96 -9.98 2.97 5.49
N PHE A 97 -9.98 3.44 4.25
CA PHE A 97 -8.93 3.10 3.30
C PHE A 97 -7.56 3.61 3.76
N LEU A 98 -7.50 4.85 4.26
CA LEU A 98 -6.26 5.43 4.79
C LEU A 98 -5.73 4.68 6.03
N VAL A 99 -6.62 4.10 6.85
CA VAL A 99 -6.20 3.19 7.94
C VAL A 99 -5.51 1.94 7.39
N ILE A 100 -6.07 1.33 6.33
CA ILE A 100 -5.45 0.16 5.67
C ILE A 100 -4.09 0.55 5.07
N VAL A 101 -4.01 1.69 4.39
CA VAL A 101 -2.76 2.24 3.84
C VAL A 101 -1.73 2.49 4.95
N GLY A 102 -2.14 3.05 6.08
CA GLY A 102 -1.27 3.24 7.24
C GLY A 102 -0.73 1.92 7.81
N ALA A 103 -1.58 0.90 7.93
CA ALA A 103 -1.18 -0.43 8.37
C ALA A 103 -0.20 -1.09 7.39
N MET A 104 -0.40 -0.91 6.07
CA MET A 104 0.55 -1.31 5.03
C MET A 104 1.88 -0.57 5.19
N GLY A 105 1.82 0.75 5.36
CA GLY A 105 2.99 1.61 5.54
C GLY A 105 3.88 1.16 6.68
N VAL A 106 3.30 0.90 7.85
CA VAL A 106 4.01 0.38 9.03
C VAL A 106 4.61 -0.99 8.75
N THR A 107 3.83 -1.90 8.14
CA THR A 107 4.28 -3.27 7.87
C THR A 107 5.45 -3.29 6.89
N CYS A 108 5.36 -2.56 5.78
CA CYS A 108 6.42 -2.45 4.78
C CYS A 108 7.65 -1.72 5.35
N GLY A 109 7.44 -0.68 6.18
CA GLY A 109 8.52 0.03 6.85
C GLY A 109 9.35 -0.88 7.77
N TYR A 110 8.69 -1.63 8.64
CA TYR A 110 9.38 -2.60 9.50
C TYR A 110 9.97 -3.76 8.72
N ALA A 111 9.28 -4.26 7.69
CA ALA A 111 9.83 -5.30 6.81
C ALA A 111 11.15 -4.85 6.16
N TYR A 112 11.23 -3.59 5.70
CA TYR A 112 12.45 -3.01 5.17
C TYR A 112 13.57 -2.89 6.21
N VAL A 113 13.25 -2.31 7.38
CA VAL A 113 14.23 -2.10 8.46
C VAL A 113 14.84 -3.42 8.94
N LEU A 114 14.02 -4.46 9.09
CA LEU A 114 14.45 -5.76 9.60
C LEU A 114 15.19 -6.59 8.55
N SER A 115 14.69 -6.61 7.30
CA SER A 115 15.30 -7.39 6.22
C SER A 115 16.50 -6.70 5.56
N ARG A 116 16.60 -5.38 5.68
CA ARG A 116 17.55 -4.52 4.93
C ARG A 116 17.46 -4.69 3.41
N SER A 117 16.32 -5.15 2.93
CA SER A 117 16.06 -5.44 1.52
C SER A 117 14.78 -4.74 1.07
N ILE A 118 14.86 -4.05 -0.05
CA ILE A 118 13.69 -3.41 -0.67
C ILE A 118 12.71 -4.45 -1.23
N TRP A 119 13.19 -5.61 -1.60
CA TRP A 119 12.35 -6.65 -2.21
C TRP A 119 11.30 -7.20 -1.27
N VAL A 120 11.58 -7.24 0.04
CA VAL A 120 10.62 -7.76 1.02
C VAL A 120 9.36 -6.89 1.09
N PRO A 121 9.43 -5.56 1.34
CA PRO A 121 8.23 -4.72 1.30
C PRO A 121 7.59 -4.66 -0.10
N VAL A 122 8.37 -4.69 -1.20
CA VAL A 122 7.81 -4.74 -2.56
C VAL A 122 6.91 -5.97 -2.74
N ILE A 123 7.35 -7.15 -2.33
CA ILE A 123 6.55 -8.38 -2.45
C ILE A 123 5.30 -8.33 -1.55
N ILE A 124 5.42 -7.82 -0.33
CA ILE A 124 4.27 -7.66 0.58
C ILE A 124 3.23 -6.72 -0.03
N HIS A 125 3.65 -5.55 -0.50
CA HIS A 125 2.78 -4.56 -1.12
C HIS A 125 2.12 -5.12 -2.38
N TRP A 126 2.92 -5.67 -3.28
CA TRP A 126 2.45 -6.29 -4.51
C TRP A 126 1.42 -7.40 -4.28
N ALA A 127 1.68 -8.32 -3.36
CA ALA A 127 0.75 -9.39 -3.05
C ALA A 127 -0.58 -8.84 -2.52
N ALA A 128 -0.53 -7.85 -1.61
CA ALA A 128 -1.71 -7.23 -1.04
C ALA A 128 -2.54 -6.49 -2.10
N VAL A 129 -1.92 -5.67 -2.94
CA VAL A 129 -2.62 -4.92 -4.00
C VAL A 129 -3.17 -5.87 -5.06
N THR A 130 -2.41 -6.92 -5.43
CA THR A 130 -2.86 -7.92 -6.40
C THR A 130 -4.09 -8.68 -5.89
N VAL A 131 -4.07 -9.14 -4.64
CA VAL A 131 -5.24 -9.80 -4.03
C VAL A 131 -6.43 -8.85 -3.96
N TRP A 132 -6.21 -7.62 -3.53
CA TRP A 132 -7.27 -6.61 -3.45
C TRP A 132 -7.91 -6.32 -4.82
N VAL A 133 -7.08 -6.10 -5.84
CA VAL A 133 -7.56 -5.76 -7.19
C VAL A 133 -8.25 -6.95 -7.86
N LEU A 134 -7.70 -8.16 -7.75
CA LEU A 134 -8.22 -9.32 -8.48
C LEU A 134 -9.40 -10.01 -7.78
N PHE A 135 -9.44 -10.00 -6.45
CA PHE A 135 -10.38 -10.84 -5.68
C PHE A 135 -11.28 -10.07 -4.71
N LEU A 136 -10.95 -8.81 -4.40
CA LEU A 136 -11.65 -8.03 -3.38
C LEU A 136 -12.28 -6.74 -3.92
N GLY A 137 -12.47 -6.63 -5.24
CA GLY A 137 -13.18 -5.54 -5.89
C GLY A 137 -12.42 -4.20 -5.93
N GLY A 138 -11.09 -4.21 -5.65
CA GLY A 138 -10.30 -2.98 -5.54
C GLY A 138 -10.26 -2.16 -6.83
N ARG A 139 -10.29 -2.79 -7.99
CA ARG A 139 -10.31 -2.06 -9.27
C ARG A 139 -11.69 -1.49 -9.58
N ASN A 140 -12.74 -2.21 -9.25
CA ASN A 140 -14.11 -1.79 -9.56
C ASN A 140 -14.46 -0.49 -8.82
N LEU A 141 -13.99 -0.33 -7.57
CA LEU A 141 -14.18 0.90 -6.81
C LEU A 141 -13.46 2.13 -7.41
N VAL A 142 -12.42 1.92 -8.22
CA VAL A 142 -11.60 3.00 -8.83
C VAL A 142 -11.97 3.25 -10.28
N LEU A 143 -12.53 2.27 -10.99
CA LEU A 143 -12.79 2.34 -12.43
C LEU A 143 -14.27 2.35 -12.82
N GLU A 144 -15.18 1.98 -11.92
CA GLU A 144 -16.63 2.02 -12.15
C GLU A 144 -17.27 3.35 -11.68
N LEU A 145 -16.45 4.26 -11.23
CA LEU A 145 -16.81 5.65 -10.93
C LEU A 145 -16.35 6.55 -12.07
#